data_fb271f62dde2dd40bcf2e3ce1f248b59
#
_entry.id   fb271f62dde2dd40bcf2e3ce1f248b59
#
_cell.length_a   1.000
_cell.length_b   1.000
_cell.length_c   1.000
_cell.angle_alpha   90.00
_cell.angle_beta   90.00
_cell.angle_gamma   90.00
#
_symmetry.space_group_name_H-M   'P 1'
#
loop_
_entity.id
_entity.type
_entity.pdbx_description
1 polymer ?
#
loop_
_entity_poly.entity_id
_entity_poly.type
_entity_poly.pdbx_seq_one_letter_code
_entity_poly.pdbx_strand_id
1 'polypeptide(L)'
;MSKVPWISIVDDDALARDGTRELVESLGYQTTTFESAEDFLKSSMVPDTACLITDLQMPGLSGLELQDALRSQGYHTPVILITAFSNEKHRTRALDNGAVGFLSKPFDEASLIKCLTAAITAFGQAVKRFITLGSTTSMRDSGLLGHILPLFKTASGIDVHVVAVGTGQAFAMGARGGADALLVHDRIGEDKLVASGLGVDRRDVMYNDFVIVGPSSDPAHIRGMKNARQALAQIAGTAAPFASRGDDSGTHRMELRLWKATGITPDPHSGWYRDVGQGMGATLNIARELNAYTLTDRATWLNLKNGQDLELLIEVDPDLFNPYGSILVNPARQPNVKFGEAKIWHEWLTTKPGLNAILSYRINGEELFFPPCGQA
;
A
#
# COMPACT_ATOMS: atom_id res chain seq x y z
N MET A 1 16.23 21.88 -3.12
CA MET A 1 16.70 22.02 -4.51
C MET A 1 16.18 20.83 -5.27
N SER A 2 15.36 21.00 -6.31
CA SER A 2 14.91 19.90 -7.15
C SER A 2 16.13 19.32 -7.89
N LYS A 3 16.32 18.00 -7.79
CA LYS A 3 17.40 17.28 -8.49
C LYS A 3 17.18 17.50 -10.00
N VAL A 4 18.21 17.92 -10.71
CA VAL A 4 18.13 18.08 -12.19
C VAL A 4 17.81 16.70 -12.77
N PRO A 5 16.76 16.56 -13.63
CA PRO A 5 16.37 15.27 -14.16
C PRO A 5 17.44 14.70 -15.12
N TRP A 6 17.65 13.39 -15.05
CA TRP A 6 18.56 12.66 -15.92
C TRP A 6 17.86 12.24 -17.21
N ILE A 7 18.49 12.52 -18.35
CA ILE A 7 18.05 12.09 -19.67
C ILE A 7 18.99 10.99 -20.16
N SER A 8 18.46 9.79 -20.40
CA SER A 8 19.24 8.71 -21.01
C SER A 8 19.09 8.74 -22.53
N ILE A 9 20.21 8.58 -23.23
CA ILE A 9 20.27 8.61 -24.71
C ILE A 9 20.84 7.28 -25.17
N VAL A 10 20.10 6.58 -26.02
CA VAL A 10 20.48 5.27 -26.59
C VAL A 10 20.49 5.38 -28.12
N ASP A 11 21.66 5.25 -28.72
CA ASP A 11 21.84 5.33 -30.19
C ASP A 11 23.14 4.57 -30.51
N ASP A 12 23.14 3.70 -31.51
CA ASP A 12 24.34 2.93 -31.91
C ASP A 12 25.32 3.79 -32.71
N ASP A 13 24.85 4.86 -33.38
CA ASP A 13 25.70 5.84 -34.05
C ASP A 13 26.31 6.82 -33.03
N ALA A 14 27.61 6.75 -32.86
CA ALA A 14 28.35 7.60 -31.93
C ALA A 14 28.19 9.11 -32.21
N LEU A 15 28.16 9.52 -33.50
CA LEU A 15 28.03 10.93 -33.88
C LEU A 15 26.62 11.44 -33.58
N ALA A 16 25.59 10.67 -33.90
CA ALA A 16 24.20 11.00 -33.58
C ALA A 16 23.98 11.06 -32.05
N ARG A 17 24.55 10.10 -31.32
CA ARG A 17 24.49 10.03 -29.85
C ARG A 17 25.15 11.25 -29.20
N ASP A 18 26.35 11.60 -29.64
CA ASP A 18 27.10 12.79 -29.11
C ASP A 18 26.37 14.08 -29.45
N GLY A 19 25.91 14.26 -30.69
CA GLY A 19 25.17 15.47 -31.08
C GLY A 19 23.86 15.63 -30.29
N THR A 20 23.14 14.54 -30.04
CA THR A 20 21.92 14.57 -29.21
C THR A 20 22.26 14.91 -27.76
N ARG A 21 23.36 14.34 -27.22
CA ARG A 21 23.86 14.63 -25.87
C ARG A 21 24.18 16.12 -25.71
N GLU A 22 24.99 16.68 -26.59
CA GLU A 22 25.40 18.09 -26.55
C GLU A 22 24.21 19.04 -26.59
N LEU A 23 23.23 18.74 -27.45
CA LEU A 23 21.99 19.52 -27.54
C LEU A 23 21.18 19.46 -26.25
N VAL A 24 21.00 18.27 -25.63
CA VAL A 24 20.25 18.08 -24.38
C VAL A 24 20.96 18.76 -23.21
N GLU A 25 22.28 18.68 -23.15
CA GLU A 25 23.11 19.34 -22.11
C GLU A 25 23.08 20.87 -22.25
N SER A 26 23.07 21.40 -23.48
CA SER A 26 22.88 22.84 -23.70
C SER A 26 21.57 23.40 -23.16
N LEU A 27 20.54 22.56 -23.05
CA LEU A 27 19.26 22.90 -22.45
C LEU A 27 19.26 22.79 -20.91
N GLY A 28 20.40 22.44 -20.29
CA GLY A 28 20.56 22.39 -18.84
C GLY A 28 20.19 21.06 -18.18
N TYR A 29 20.00 19.99 -18.96
CA TYR A 29 19.73 18.65 -18.42
C TYR A 29 21.03 17.86 -18.20
N GLN A 30 20.99 16.91 -17.27
CA GLN A 30 22.05 15.92 -17.10
C GLN A 30 21.79 14.74 -18.05
N THR A 31 22.85 14.23 -18.68
CA THR A 31 22.72 13.12 -19.63
C THR A 31 23.57 11.92 -19.25
N THR A 32 23.12 10.75 -19.69
CA THR A 32 23.95 9.56 -19.78
C THR A 32 23.67 8.86 -21.10
N THR A 33 24.70 8.27 -21.71
CA THR A 33 24.62 7.72 -23.07
C THR A 33 24.91 6.22 -23.08
N PHE A 34 24.28 5.48 -23.99
CA PHE A 34 24.44 4.04 -24.17
C PHE A 34 24.50 3.71 -25.67
N GLU A 35 25.31 2.74 -26.02
CA GLU A 35 25.50 2.27 -27.39
C GLU A 35 24.42 1.27 -27.84
N SER A 36 23.73 0.64 -26.87
CA SER A 36 22.69 -0.34 -27.14
C SER A 36 21.56 -0.26 -26.10
N ALA A 37 20.40 -0.77 -26.48
CA ALA A 37 19.25 -0.92 -25.58
C ALA A 37 19.57 -1.87 -24.40
N GLU A 38 20.33 -2.92 -24.66
CA GLU A 38 20.75 -3.92 -23.69
C GLU A 38 21.66 -3.32 -22.60
N ASP A 39 22.57 -2.42 -22.98
CA ASP A 39 23.45 -1.75 -22.01
C ASP A 39 22.67 -0.79 -21.12
N PHE A 40 21.72 -0.08 -21.70
CA PHE A 40 20.81 0.76 -20.91
C PHE A 40 20.00 -0.09 -19.92
N LEU A 41 19.37 -1.18 -20.35
CA LEU A 41 18.54 -2.05 -19.50
C LEU A 41 19.33 -2.70 -18.35
N LYS A 42 20.64 -2.93 -18.53
CA LYS A 42 21.53 -3.47 -17.47
C LYS A 42 22.07 -2.39 -16.53
N SER A 43 21.92 -1.12 -16.88
CA SER A 43 22.48 -0.02 -16.12
C SER A 43 21.69 0.28 -14.85
N SER A 44 22.34 0.86 -13.86
CA SER A 44 21.69 1.41 -12.66
C SER A 44 20.90 2.70 -12.94
N MET A 45 20.96 3.24 -14.16
CA MET A 45 20.30 4.49 -14.53
C MET A 45 18.83 4.33 -14.91
N VAL A 46 18.37 3.11 -15.20
CA VAL A 46 16.97 2.86 -15.59
C VAL A 46 15.96 3.50 -14.64
N PRO A 47 16.01 3.29 -13.30
CA PRO A 47 15.06 3.90 -12.37
C PRO A 47 15.21 5.41 -12.19
N ASP A 48 16.41 5.97 -12.47
CA ASP A 48 16.68 7.41 -12.31
C ASP A 48 16.47 8.22 -13.60
N THR A 49 16.15 7.54 -14.72
CA THR A 49 15.93 8.17 -16.03
C THR A 49 14.58 8.87 -16.08
N ALA A 50 14.60 10.19 -16.17
CA ALA A 50 13.41 11.03 -16.28
C ALA A 50 12.82 11.09 -17.70
N CYS A 51 13.66 10.87 -18.72
CA CYS A 51 13.27 10.72 -20.11
C CYS A 51 14.31 9.85 -20.81
N LEU A 52 13.84 8.91 -21.64
CA LEU A 52 14.67 8.14 -22.54
C LEU A 52 14.53 8.69 -23.96
N ILE A 53 15.65 9.05 -24.58
CA ILE A 53 15.74 9.33 -26.01
C ILE A 53 16.42 8.12 -26.64
N THR A 54 15.79 7.47 -27.61
CA THR A 54 16.35 6.27 -28.24
C THR A 54 16.19 6.31 -29.75
N ASP A 55 17.23 5.86 -30.45
CA ASP A 55 17.05 5.54 -31.87
C ASP A 55 16.06 4.39 -32.03
N LEU A 56 15.31 4.45 -33.11
CA LEU A 56 14.34 3.42 -33.44
C LEU A 56 14.99 2.14 -33.94
N GLN A 57 16.03 2.27 -34.75
CA GLN A 57 16.68 1.18 -35.46
C GLN A 57 18.11 1.00 -34.97
N MET A 58 18.31 0.06 -34.09
CA MET A 58 19.60 -0.32 -33.54
C MET A 58 19.84 -1.81 -33.70
N PRO A 59 21.11 -2.27 -33.77
CA PRO A 59 21.44 -3.70 -33.65
C PRO A 59 20.93 -4.27 -32.32
N GLY A 60 20.43 -5.51 -32.32
CA GLY A 60 19.84 -6.12 -31.14
C GLY A 60 18.39 -5.63 -30.92
N LEU A 61 18.10 -5.08 -29.74
CA LEU A 61 16.79 -4.54 -29.42
C LEU A 61 16.59 -3.17 -30.07
N SER A 62 15.53 -3.04 -30.83
CA SER A 62 15.06 -1.75 -31.38
C SER A 62 14.54 -0.81 -30.28
N GLY A 63 14.42 0.49 -30.57
CA GLY A 63 13.83 1.46 -29.65
C GLY A 63 12.39 1.16 -29.24
N LEU A 64 11.60 0.52 -30.12
CA LEU A 64 10.24 0.06 -29.78
C LEU A 64 10.26 -1.13 -28.81
N GLU A 65 11.16 -2.10 -29.04
CA GLU A 65 11.31 -3.25 -28.14
C GLU A 65 11.88 -2.83 -26.79
N LEU A 66 12.76 -1.81 -26.77
CA LEU A 66 13.25 -1.21 -25.55
C LEU A 66 12.10 -0.55 -24.74
N GLN A 67 11.21 0.18 -25.42
CA GLN A 67 10.00 0.76 -24.81
C GLN A 67 9.10 -0.34 -24.21
N ASP A 68 8.87 -1.43 -24.95
CA ASP A 68 8.08 -2.58 -24.49
C ASP A 68 8.75 -3.26 -23.29
N ALA A 69 10.08 -3.43 -23.29
CA ALA A 69 10.85 -4.03 -22.21
C ALA A 69 10.78 -3.20 -20.92
N LEU A 70 10.91 -1.88 -21.00
CA LEU A 70 10.74 -0.99 -19.84
C LEU A 70 9.35 -1.13 -19.21
N ARG A 71 8.30 -1.14 -20.03
CA ARG A 71 6.93 -1.31 -19.56
C ARG A 71 6.70 -2.67 -18.89
N SER A 72 7.23 -3.75 -19.47
CA SER A 72 7.10 -5.09 -18.89
C SER A 72 7.81 -5.22 -17.54
N GLN A 73 8.85 -4.42 -17.29
CA GLN A 73 9.56 -4.32 -16.01
C GLN A 73 8.93 -3.31 -15.04
N GLY A 74 7.78 -2.69 -15.41
CA GLY A 74 7.07 -1.74 -14.56
C GLY A 74 7.60 -0.30 -14.60
N TYR A 75 8.52 0.04 -15.50
CA TYR A 75 8.99 1.40 -15.69
C TYR A 75 8.05 2.19 -16.61
N HIS A 76 7.64 3.37 -16.17
CA HIS A 76 6.81 4.32 -16.93
C HIS A 76 7.64 5.51 -17.43
N THR A 77 8.91 5.28 -17.74
CA THR A 77 9.83 6.29 -18.25
C THR A 77 9.30 6.86 -19.57
N PRO A 78 9.09 8.18 -19.70
CA PRO A 78 8.72 8.81 -20.95
C PRO A 78 9.77 8.55 -22.02
N VAL A 79 9.34 8.10 -23.21
CA VAL A 79 10.24 7.74 -24.30
C VAL A 79 10.04 8.70 -25.48
N ILE A 80 11.14 9.22 -26.03
CA ILE A 80 11.22 9.93 -27.29
C ILE A 80 11.97 9.03 -28.28
N LEU A 81 11.31 8.65 -29.36
CA LEU A 81 11.93 7.86 -30.41
C LEU A 81 12.45 8.77 -31.52
N ILE A 82 13.66 8.50 -31.97
CA ILE A 82 14.30 9.21 -33.08
C ILE A 82 14.56 8.20 -34.20
N THR A 83 14.44 8.57 -35.47
CA THR A 83 14.72 7.67 -36.57
C THR A 83 15.15 8.40 -37.83
N ALA A 84 16.05 7.79 -38.60
CA ALA A 84 16.41 8.25 -39.92
C ALA A 84 15.33 7.89 -40.98
N PHE A 85 14.51 6.87 -40.73
CA PHE A 85 13.49 6.39 -41.64
C PHE A 85 12.10 6.48 -41.03
N SER A 86 11.42 7.58 -41.26
CA SER A 86 10.05 7.77 -40.76
C SER A 86 9.06 6.87 -41.52
N ASN A 87 8.36 6.01 -40.76
CA ASN A 87 7.27 5.18 -41.24
C ASN A 87 6.07 5.39 -40.34
N GLU A 88 4.92 5.68 -40.93
CA GLU A 88 3.68 5.98 -40.19
C GLU A 88 3.25 4.81 -39.29
N LYS A 89 3.52 3.57 -39.69
CA LYS A 89 3.24 2.38 -38.84
C LYS A 89 4.07 2.37 -37.58
N HIS A 90 5.36 2.72 -37.65
CA HIS A 90 6.25 2.78 -36.49
C HIS A 90 5.84 3.94 -35.57
N ARG A 91 5.51 5.09 -36.16
CA ARG A 91 5.02 6.26 -35.43
C ARG A 91 3.75 5.94 -34.64
N THR A 92 2.74 5.37 -35.32
CA THR A 92 1.48 4.98 -34.67
C THR A 92 1.72 3.99 -33.54
N ARG A 93 2.49 2.94 -33.80
CA ARG A 93 2.84 1.95 -32.75
C ARG A 93 3.57 2.58 -31.56
N ALA A 94 4.53 3.48 -31.80
CA ALA A 94 5.27 4.18 -30.74
C ALA A 94 4.33 5.01 -29.85
N LEU A 95 3.43 5.78 -30.50
CA LEU A 95 2.48 6.65 -29.79
C LEU A 95 1.40 5.83 -29.06
N ASP A 96 0.88 4.77 -29.66
CA ASP A 96 -0.06 3.83 -29.04
C ASP A 96 0.58 3.15 -27.81
N ASN A 97 1.87 2.88 -27.88
CA ASN A 97 2.69 2.42 -26.76
C ASN A 97 3.07 3.54 -25.78
N GLY A 98 2.53 4.76 -25.94
CA GLY A 98 2.70 5.87 -25.00
C GLY A 98 4.05 6.58 -25.10
N ALA A 99 4.72 6.55 -26.28
CA ALA A 99 5.85 7.45 -26.54
C ALA A 99 5.38 8.91 -26.51
N VAL A 100 6.15 9.79 -25.86
CA VAL A 100 5.83 11.23 -25.76
C VAL A 100 6.33 12.03 -26.95
N GLY A 101 7.18 11.44 -27.76
CA GLY A 101 7.69 12.06 -29.00
C GLY A 101 8.19 11.03 -29.99
N PHE A 102 8.08 11.41 -31.28
CA PHE A 102 8.63 10.66 -32.40
C PHE A 102 9.22 11.66 -33.39
N LEU A 103 10.55 11.66 -33.54
CA LEU A 103 11.30 12.62 -34.35
C LEU A 103 12.01 11.94 -35.51
N SER A 104 12.01 12.57 -36.66
CA SER A 104 12.74 12.11 -37.87
C SER A 104 14.06 12.86 -37.98
N LYS A 105 15.18 12.15 -38.16
CA LYS A 105 16.49 12.76 -38.47
C LYS A 105 16.54 13.28 -39.91
N PRO A 106 17.01 14.53 -40.16
CA PRO A 106 17.38 15.52 -39.19
C PRO A 106 16.15 16.19 -38.53
N PHE A 107 16.19 16.47 -37.25
CA PHE A 107 15.16 17.18 -36.51
C PHE A 107 15.66 18.54 -36.03
N ASP A 108 14.77 19.49 -35.86
CA ASP A 108 15.07 20.82 -35.37
C ASP A 108 15.06 20.84 -33.81
N GLU A 109 15.79 21.78 -33.25
CA GLU A 109 15.90 21.97 -31.79
C GLU A 109 14.55 22.21 -31.13
N ALA A 110 13.65 22.97 -31.74
CA ALA A 110 12.33 23.29 -31.20
C ALA A 110 11.45 22.04 -31.03
N SER A 111 11.53 21.11 -31.99
CA SER A 111 10.85 19.82 -31.92
C SER A 111 11.34 18.96 -30.76
N LEU A 112 12.66 18.89 -30.54
CA LEU A 112 13.21 18.16 -29.40
C LEU A 112 12.83 18.81 -28.07
N ILE A 113 12.93 20.15 -27.96
CA ILE A 113 12.52 20.89 -26.76
C ILE A 113 11.06 20.61 -26.41
N LYS A 114 10.16 20.61 -27.39
CA LYS A 114 8.75 20.30 -27.20
C LYS A 114 8.55 18.89 -26.62
N CYS A 115 9.21 17.89 -27.18
CA CYS A 115 9.14 16.51 -26.72
C CYS A 115 9.74 16.36 -25.31
N LEU A 116 10.91 16.96 -25.05
CA LEU A 116 11.54 16.95 -23.72
C LEU A 116 10.65 17.60 -22.65
N THR A 117 10.08 18.77 -22.96
CA THR A 117 9.18 19.46 -22.04
C THR A 117 7.96 18.59 -21.70
N ALA A 118 7.38 17.93 -22.69
CA ALA A 118 6.28 17.01 -22.49
C ALA A 118 6.70 15.80 -21.66
N ALA A 119 7.89 15.22 -21.93
CA ALA A 119 8.46 14.09 -21.20
C ALA A 119 8.72 14.41 -19.72
N ILE A 120 9.40 15.53 -19.46
CA ILE A 120 9.71 15.95 -18.07
C ILE A 120 8.45 16.31 -17.30
N THR A 121 7.46 16.91 -17.97
CA THR A 121 6.15 17.18 -17.34
C THR A 121 5.44 15.86 -17.00
N ALA A 122 5.42 14.90 -17.91
CA ALA A 122 4.82 13.58 -17.69
C ALA A 122 5.54 12.82 -16.57
N PHE A 123 6.89 12.83 -16.56
CA PHE A 123 7.72 12.26 -15.50
C PHE A 123 7.42 12.94 -14.15
N GLY A 124 7.39 14.26 -14.11
CA GLY A 124 7.06 15.01 -12.89
C GLY A 124 5.65 14.74 -12.37
N GLN A 125 4.69 14.46 -13.25
CA GLN A 125 3.34 14.03 -12.88
C GLN A 125 3.32 12.58 -12.37
N ALA A 126 4.06 11.68 -13.00
CA ALA A 126 4.20 10.29 -12.55
C ALA A 126 4.86 10.21 -11.15
N VAL A 127 5.91 11.00 -10.90
CA VAL A 127 6.58 11.12 -9.58
C VAL A 127 5.65 11.71 -8.51
N LYS A 128 4.60 12.45 -8.90
CA LYS A 128 3.63 13.05 -7.97
C LYS A 128 2.34 12.25 -7.81
N ARG A 129 2.19 11.11 -8.49
CA ARG A 129 0.98 10.29 -8.32
C ARG A 129 0.99 9.65 -6.94
N PHE A 130 0.05 10.03 -6.11
CA PHE A 130 -0.13 9.44 -4.78
C PHE A 130 -1.59 9.44 -4.38
N ILE A 131 -1.92 8.52 -3.47
CA ILE A 131 -3.20 8.52 -2.76
C ILE A 131 -2.96 8.65 -1.26
N THR A 132 -3.97 9.15 -0.55
CA THR A 132 -4.05 9.10 0.90
C THR A 132 -4.94 7.92 1.29
N LEU A 133 -4.35 6.95 1.99
CA LEU A 133 -5.04 5.77 2.50
C LEU A 133 -5.36 5.96 3.98
N GLY A 134 -6.64 6.04 4.31
CA GLY A 134 -7.09 5.97 5.70
C GLY A 134 -7.05 4.52 6.20
N SER A 135 -6.34 4.27 7.28
CA SER A 135 -6.24 2.94 7.85
C SER A 135 -6.15 2.99 9.37
N THR A 136 -5.96 1.83 10.01
CA THR A 136 -5.92 1.71 11.47
C THR A 136 -4.49 1.59 11.98
N THR A 137 -4.27 1.97 13.24
CA THR A 137 -2.98 1.80 13.91
C THR A 137 -2.59 0.33 13.98
N SER A 138 -3.53 -0.60 14.24
CA SER A 138 -3.27 -2.03 14.22
C SER A 138 -2.83 -2.52 12.84
N MET A 139 -3.40 -1.98 11.75
CA MET A 139 -2.97 -2.31 10.39
C MET A 139 -1.52 -1.85 10.13
N ARG A 140 -1.14 -0.66 10.58
CA ARG A 140 0.25 -0.19 10.53
C ARG A 140 1.18 -1.09 11.35
N ASP A 141 0.77 -1.38 12.60
CA ASP A 141 1.59 -2.10 13.58
C ASP A 141 1.75 -3.60 13.22
N SER A 142 0.84 -4.15 12.39
CA SER A 142 0.98 -5.50 11.83
C SER A 142 2.19 -5.66 10.88
N GLY A 143 2.70 -4.56 10.31
CA GLY A 143 3.81 -4.57 9.36
C GLY A 143 3.42 -4.88 7.91
N LEU A 144 2.20 -5.34 7.63
CA LEU A 144 1.75 -5.72 6.28
C LEU A 144 1.89 -4.57 5.27
N LEU A 145 1.49 -3.35 5.65
CA LEU A 145 1.58 -2.18 4.75
C LEU A 145 3.03 -1.93 4.32
N GLY A 146 4.00 -2.07 5.22
CA GLY A 146 5.42 -1.95 4.89
C GLY A 146 5.88 -2.94 3.81
N HIS A 147 5.25 -4.12 3.75
CA HIS A 147 5.54 -5.15 2.76
C HIS A 147 4.85 -4.89 1.40
N ILE A 148 3.54 -4.57 1.40
CA ILE A 148 2.77 -4.50 0.15
C ILE A 148 2.90 -3.16 -0.59
N LEU A 149 3.14 -2.04 0.10
CA LEU A 149 3.20 -0.72 -0.53
C LEU A 149 4.34 -0.56 -1.55
N PRO A 150 5.58 -1.05 -1.29
CA PRO A 150 6.62 -1.02 -2.30
C PRO A 150 6.28 -1.84 -3.55
N LEU A 151 5.61 -2.99 -3.37
CA LEU A 151 5.17 -3.85 -4.48
C LEU A 151 4.10 -3.15 -5.33
N PHE A 152 3.13 -2.51 -4.68
CA PHE A 152 2.12 -1.71 -5.38
C PHE A 152 2.74 -0.52 -6.12
N LYS A 153 3.67 0.21 -5.49
CA LYS A 153 4.37 1.33 -6.13
C LYS A 153 5.12 0.88 -7.38
N THR A 154 5.82 -0.26 -7.30
CA THR A 154 6.52 -0.84 -8.46
C THR A 154 5.55 -1.20 -9.59
N ALA A 155 4.37 -1.75 -9.25
CA ALA A 155 3.38 -2.17 -10.24
C ALA A 155 2.59 -1.02 -10.87
N SER A 156 2.38 0.09 -10.17
CA SER A 156 1.44 1.15 -10.57
C SER A 156 2.08 2.54 -10.76
N GLY A 157 3.27 2.76 -10.22
CA GLY A 157 3.89 4.09 -10.13
C GLY A 157 3.18 5.05 -9.15
N ILE A 158 2.26 4.55 -8.31
CA ILE A 158 1.48 5.36 -7.35
C ILE A 158 2.05 5.17 -5.94
N ASP A 159 2.35 6.28 -5.27
CA ASP A 159 2.66 6.26 -3.84
C ASP A 159 1.40 6.21 -2.99
N VAL A 160 1.45 5.50 -1.87
CA VAL A 160 0.35 5.42 -0.90
C VAL A 160 0.79 6.06 0.41
N HIS A 161 0.21 7.20 0.74
CA HIS A 161 0.44 7.89 2.00
C HIS A 161 -0.57 7.39 3.03
N VAL A 162 -0.10 6.59 3.97
CA VAL A 162 -0.95 5.98 4.99
C VAL A 162 -1.15 6.91 6.17
N VAL A 163 -2.41 7.16 6.51
CA VAL A 163 -2.82 7.84 7.76
C VAL A 163 -3.45 6.80 8.67
N ALA A 164 -2.65 6.30 9.62
CA ALA A 164 -3.04 5.27 10.57
C ALA A 164 -3.59 5.91 11.86
N VAL A 165 -4.88 5.74 12.09
CA VAL A 165 -5.64 6.33 13.22
C VAL A 165 -6.61 5.30 13.82
N GLY A 166 -7.42 5.67 14.80
CA GLY A 166 -8.52 4.82 15.26
C GLY A 166 -9.56 4.62 14.16
N THR A 167 -10.26 3.48 14.17
CA THR A 167 -11.22 3.10 13.10
C THR A 167 -12.29 4.17 12.89
N GLY A 168 -12.86 4.74 13.96
CA GLY A 168 -13.84 5.81 13.86
C GLY A 168 -13.28 7.08 13.23
N GLN A 169 -12.01 7.41 13.52
CA GLN A 169 -11.30 8.54 12.91
C GLN A 169 -11.00 8.29 11.43
N ALA A 170 -10.65 7.04 11.04
CA ALA A 170 -10.46 6.68 9.64
C ALA A 170 -11.74 6.86 8.83
N PHE A 171 -12.89 6.40 9.34
CA PHE A 171 -14.20 6.64 8.71
C PHE A 171 -14.54 8.14 8.63
N ALA A 172 -14.32 8.89 9.70
CA ALA A 172 -14.55 10.33 9.71
C ALA A 172 -13.64 11.07 8.74
N MET A 173 -12.39 10.61 8.54
CA MET A 173 -11.47 11.15 7.56
C MET A 173 -11.96 10.89 6.13
N GLY A 174 -12.36 9.66 5.80
CA GLY A 174 -12.96 9.33 4.50
C GLY A 174 -14.23 10.13 4.23
N ALA A 175 -15.13 10.24 5.22
CA ALA A 175 -16.37 11.01 5.11
C ALA A 175 -16.16 12.50 4.78
N ARG A 176 -15.01 13.09 5.17
CA ARG A 176 -14.64 14.49 4.90
C ARG A 176 -13.72 14.66 3.69
N GLY A 177 -13.41 13.59 2.94
CA GLY A 177 -12.50 13.64 1.80
C GLY A 177 -11.02 13.79 2.17
N GLY A 178 -10.65 13.52 3.42
CA GLY A 178 -9.25 13.51 3.88
C GLY A 178 -8.50 12.24 3.53
N ALA A 179 -9.19 11.23 2.99
CA ALA A 179 -8.61 10.03 2.40
C ALA A 179 -9.24 9.79 1.03
N ASP A 180 -8.50 9.13 0.14
CA ASP A 180 -8.96 8.71 -1.19
C ASP A 180 -9.56 7.29 -1.15
N ALA A 181 -9.03 6.45 -0.28
CA ALA A 181 -9.52 5.10 0.01
C ALA A 181 -9.33 4.78 1.49
N LEU A 182 -10.08 3.78 1.98
CA LEU A 182 -9.94 3.21 3.30
C LEU A 182 -9.55 1.74 3.21
N LEU A 183 -8.70 1.27 4.14
CA LEU A 183 -8.41 -0.15 4.38
C LEU A 183 -8.55 -0.38 5.89
N VAL A 184 -9.68 -0.98 6.28
CA VAL A 184 -10.12 -1.09 7.68
C VAL A 184 -10.69 -2.48 7.96
N HIS A 185 -11.04 -2.77 9.21
CA HIS A 185 -11.53 -4.07 9.65
C HIS A 185 -12.69 -3.94 10.67
N ASP A 186 -13.68 -3.12 10.34
CA ASP A 186 -14.94 -3.03 11.08
C ASP A 186 -16.12 -3.06 10.11
N ARG A 187 -16.56 -4.27 9.75
CA ARG A 187 -17.61 -4.52 8.76
C ARG A 187 -18.86 -3.67 8.99
N ILE A 188 -19.28 -3.52 10.25
CA ILE A 188 -20.49 -2.74 10.58
C ILE A 188 -20.28 -1.25 10.26
N GLY A 189 -19.10 -0.71 10.59
CA GLY A 189 -18.74 0.67 10.26
C GLY A 189 -18.58 0.88 8.75
N GLU A 190 -18.00 -0.10 8.04
CA GLU A 190 -17.81 -0.11 6.59
C GLU A 190 -19.19 -0.05 5.88
N ASP A 191 -20.12 -0.93 6.25
CA ASP A 191 -21.48 -0.97 5.68
C ASP A 191 -22.27 0.32 5.96
N LYS A 192 -22.09 0.94 7.13
CA LYS A 192 -22.69 2.25 7.46
C LYS A 192 -22.14 3.36 6.57
N LEU A 193 -20.81 3.39 6.32
CA LEU A 193 -20.20 4.38 5.44
C LEU A 193 -20.72 4.26 4.01
N VAL A 194 -20.86 3.04 3.49
CA VAL A 194 -21.42 2.79 2.16
C VAL A 194 -22.90 3.18 2.10
N ALA A 195 -23.70 2.75 3.09
CA ALA A 195 -25.12 3.08 3.16
C ALA A 195 -25.40 4.58 3.24
N SER A 196 -24.50 5.36 3.85
CA SER A 196 -24.59 6.83 3.88
C SER A 196 -24.21 7.50 2.54
N GLY A 197 -23.73 6.73 1.57
CA GLY A 197 -23.28 7.23 0.27
C GLY A 197 -21.93 7.97 0.31
N LEU A 198 -21.19 7.93 1.42
CA LEU A 198 -19.87 8.54 1.58
C LEU A 198 -18.75 7.61 1.10
N GLY A 199 -18.97 6.30 1.13
CA GLY A 199 -18.11 5.27 0.56
C GLY A 199 -18.80 4.55 -0.59
N VAL A 200 -18.02 4.01 -1.52
CA VAL A 200 -18.48 3.20 -2.66
C VAL A 200 -17.57 2.00 -2.87
N ASP A 201 -18.06 0.98 -3.61
CA ASP A 201 -17.30 -0.21 -4.03
C ASP A 201 -16.52 -0.86 -2.87
N ARG A 202 -17.22 -1.21 -1.79
CA ARG A 202 -16.62 -1.94 -0.68
C ARG A 202 -16.27 -3.37 -1.11
N ARG A 203 -15.03 -3.81 -0.90
CA ARG A 203 -14.57 -5.17 -1.21
C ARG A 203 -13.91 -5.81 0.00
N ASP A 204 -14.13 -7.13 0.14
CA ASP A 204 -13.33 -7.95 1.05
C ASP A 204 -11.93 -8.14 0.44
N VAL A 205 -10.89 -7.89 1.24
CA VAL A 205 -9.48 -7.95 0.78
C VAL A 205 -8.77 -9.17 1.35
N MET A 206 -8.90 -9.39 2.64
CA MET A 206 -8.22 -10.43 3.39
C MET A 206 -8.88 -10.61 4.74
N TYR A 207 -8.46 -11.60 5.49
CA TYR A 207 -8.75 -11.70 6.92
C TYR A 207 -7.54 -12.16 7.72
N ASN A 208 -7.52 -11.82 9.00
CA ASN A 208 -6.74 -12.48 10.04
C ASN A 208 -7.66 -12.80 11.21
N ASP A 209 -7.11 -13.17 12.37
CA ASP A 209 -7.87 -13.38 13.58
C ASP A 209 -7.43 -12.45 14.71
N PHE A 210 -8.32 -12.22 15.64
CA PHE A 210 -8.00 -11.73 16.96
C PHE A 210 -7.56 -12.88 17.85
N VAL A 211 -6.80 -12.53 18.87
CA VAL A 211 -6.34 -13.45 19.93
C VAL A 211 -6.46 -12.78 21.28
N ILE A 212 -6.71 -13.57 22.35
CA ILE A 212 -6.57 -13.06 23.71
C ILE A 212 -5.23 -13.50 24.23
N VAL A 213 -4.44 -12.52 24.62
CA VAL A 213 -3.13 -12.72 25.28
C VAL A 213 -3.22 -12.31 26.74
N GLY A 214 -2.36 -12.85 27.57
CA GLY A 214 -2.36 -12.56 29.00
C GLY A 214 -1.11 -13.08 29.69
N PRO A 215 -0.99 -12.87 31.02
CA PRO A 215 0.18 -13.28 31.78
C PRO A 215 0.37 -14.80 31.76
N SER A 216 1.62 -15.24 31.78
CA SER A 216 1.99 -16.66 31.80
C SER A 216 1.41 -17.40 33.02
N SER A 217 1.19 -16.69 34.13
CA SER A 217 0.56 -17.19 35.34
C SER A 217 -0.92 -17.54 35.20
N ASP A 218 -1.60 -16.98 34.18
CA ASP A 218 -3.00 -17.20 33.85
C ASP A 218 -3.96 -17.23 35.07
N PRO A 219 -4.08 -16.15 35.84
CA PRO A 219 -4.85 -16.13 37.08
C PRO A 219 -6.36 -16.40 36.88
N ALA A 220 -6.87 -16.17 35.68
CA ALA A 220 -8.26 -16.48 35.34
C ALA A 220 -8.45 -17.92 34.80
N HIS A 221 -7.38 -18.69 34.63
CA HIS A 221 -7.40 -20.09 34.14
C HIS A 221 -8.11 -20.24 32.80
N ILE A 222 -7.82 -19.34 31.82
CA ILE A 222 -8.45 -19.37 30.49
C ILE A 222 -7.63 -20.15 29.46
N ARG A 223 -6.40 -20.51 29.75
CA ARG A 223 -5.50 -21.22 28.86
C ARG A 223 -6.15 -22.47 28.26
N GLY A 224 -6.13 -22.57 26.94
CA GLY A 224 -6.67 -23.73 26.22
C GLY A 224 -8.20 -23.76 26.07
N MET A 225 -8.93 -22.78 26.61
CA MET A 225 -10.33 -22.60 26.29
C MET A 225 -10.50 -22.35 24.78
N LYS A 226 -11.62 -22.82 24.22
CA LYS A 226 -11.93 -22.69 22.77
C LYS A 226 -13.05 -21.69 22.50
N ASN A 227 -13.45 -20.92 23.51
CA ASN A 227 -14.52 -19.95 23.39
C ASN A 227 -14.12 -18.63 24.04
N ALA A 228 -13.92 -17.59 23.24
CA ALA A 228 -13.46 -16.28 23.67
C ALA A 228 -14.45 -15.60 24.64
N ARG A 229 -15.77 -15.79 24.43
CA ARG A 229 -16.78 -15.21 25.33
C ARG A 229 -16.74 -15.86 26.71
N GLN A 230 -16.57 -17.19 26.79
CA GLN A 230 -16.39 -17.86 28.06
C GLN A 230 -15.11 -17.44 28.76
N ALA A 231 -14.01 -17.27 28.01
CA ALA A 231 -12.75 -16.77 28.54
C ALA A 231 -12.90 -15.35 29.12
N LEU A 232 -13.57 -14.45 28.41
CA LEU A 232 -13.84 -13.11 28.91
C LEU A 232 -14.74 -13.13 30.15
N ALA A 233 -15.79 -13.95 30.18
CA ALA A 233 -16.65 -14.12 31.35
C ALA A 233 -15.84 -14.64 32.58
N GLN A 234 -14.89 -15.54 32.34
CA GLN A 234 -14.00 -16.06 33.39
C GLN A 234 -13.06 -14.98 33.93
N ILE A 235 -12.46 -14.15 33.06
CA ILE A 235 -11.63 -13.01 33.43
C ILE A 235 -12.44 -12.05 34.32
N ALA A 236 -13.64 -11.68 33.91
CA ALA A 236 -14.51 -10.81 34.70
C ALA A 236 -14.91 -11.45 36.04
N GLY A 237 -15.25 -12.75 36.04
CA GLY A 237 -15.66 -13.50 37.23
C GLY A 237 -14.57 -13.61 38.31
N THR A 238 -13.31 -13.62 37.88
CA THR A 238 -12.14 -13.62 38.78
C THR A 238 -11.63 -12.22 39.09
N ALA A 239 -12.19 -11.18 38.47
CA ALA A 239 -11.70 -9.81 38.53
C ALA A 239 -10.21 -9.69 38.15
N ALA A 240 -9.72 -10.57 37.28
CA ALA A 240 -8.36 -10.53 36.79
C ALA A 240 -8.11 -9.31 35.88
N PRO A 241 -6.95 -8.64 35.95
CA PRO A 241 -6.70 -7.42 35.22
C PRO A 241 -6.91 -7.60 33.72
N PHE A 242 -7.64 -6.68 33.09
CA PHE A 242 -7.83 -6.60 31.64
C PHE A 242 -7.53 -5.20 31.13
N ALA A 243 -6.67 -5.11 30.13
CA ALA A 243 -6.32 -3.86 29.45
C ALA A 243 -7.12 -3.74 28.15
N SER A 244 -8.06 -2.83 28.11
CA SER A 244 -8.81 -2.45 26.91
C SER A 244 -8.07 -1.37 26.13
N ARG A 245 -8.18 -1.37 24.83
CA ARG A 245 -7.68 -0.25 24.02
C ARG A 245 -8.36 1.07 24.33
N GLY A 246 -9.65 1.11 24.58
CA GLY A 246 -10.41 2.31 24.97
C GLY A 246 -10.37 3.47 23.96
N ASP A 247 -10.02 3.24 22.67
CA ASP A 247 -9.68 4.25 21.66
C ASP A 247 -10.60 4.27 20.43
N ASP A 248 -11.76 3.60 20.51
CA ASP A 248 -12.73 3.44 19.41
C ASP A 248 -12.12 2.79 18.14
N SER A 249 -11.03 2.04 18.27
CA SER A 249 -10.44 1.25 17.18
C SER A 249 -11.30 0.04 16.82
N GLY A 250 -10.99 -0.61 15.68
CA GLY A 250 -11.63 -1.88 15.30
C GLY A 250 -11.45 -2.97 16.35
N THR A 251 -10.26 -3.05 16.97
CA THR A 251 -9.99 -3.97 18.09
C THR A 251 -10.85 -3.64 19.31
N HIS A 252 -10.94 -2.37 19.70
CA HIS A 252 -11.80 -1.95 20.82
C HIS A 252 -13.28 -2.24 20.53
N ARG A 253 -13.76 -1.93 19.35
CA ARG A 253 -15.14 -2.24 18.94
C ARG A 253 -15.43 -3.75 18.94
N MET A 254 -14.45 -4.57 18.54
CA MET A 254 -14.55 -6.02 18.59
C MET A 254 -14.60 -6.52 20.02
N GLU A 255 -13.73 -6.02 20.88
CA GLU A 255 -13.72 -6.30 22.32
C GLU A 255 -15.07 -6.00 22.96
N LEU A 256 -15.64 -4.80 22.72
CA LEU A 256 -16.95 -4.42 23.25
C LEU A 256 -18.08 -5.32 22.72
N ARG A 257 -17.99 -5.80 21.48
CA ARG A 257 -18.96 -6.80 20.95
C ARG A 257 -18.86 -8.12 21.68
N LEU A 258 -17.66 -8.59 21.95
CA LEU A 258 -17.45 -9.83 22.70
C LEU A 258 -17.96 -9.69 24.15
N TRP A 259 -17.65 -8.60 24.84
CA TRP A 259 -18.19 -8.32 26.18
C TRP A 259 -19.71 -8.28 26.18
N LYS A 260 -20.32 -7.57 25.25
CA LYS A 260 -21.79 -7.53 25.10
C LYS A 260 -22.38 -8.92 24.89
N ALA A 261 -21.70 -9.78 24.15
CA ALA A 261 -22.15 -11.15 23.89
C ALA A 261 -22.05 -12.06 25.15
N THR A 262 -21.24 -11.71 26.14
CA THR A 262 -21.24 -12.37 27.47
C THR A 262 -22.33 -11.86 28.39
N GLY A 263 -23.01 -10.79 28.04
CA GLY A 263 -23.96 -10.09 28.92
C GLY A 263 -23.28 -9.20 29.98
N ILE A 264 -21.95 -9.06 29.91
CA ILE A 264 -21.17 -8.24 30.84
C ILE A 264 -20.85 -6.88 30.19
N THR A 265 -21.02 -5.81 30.94
CA THR A 265 -20.57 -4.47 30.56
C THR A 265 -19.43 -4.11 31.52
N PRO A 266 -18.14 -4.19 31.10
CA PRO A 266 -17.04 -3.82 31.96
C PRO A 266 -17.11 -2.35 32.35
N ASP A 267 -16.83 -2.08 33.62
CA ASP A 267 -16.74 -0.71 34.14
C ASP A 267 -15.28 -0.31 34.27
N PRO A 268 -14.79 0.73 33.58
CA PRO A 268 -13.42 1.22 33.71
C PRO A 268 -13.01 1.62 35.13
N HIS A 269 -13.97 1.86 35.99
CA HIS A 269 -13.74 2.19 37.42
C HIS A 269 -13.72 0.95 38.32
N SER A 270 -13.96 -0.25 37.79
CA SER A 270 -14.01 -1.49 38.58
C SER A 270 -12.66 -1.97 39.14
N GLY A 271 -11.56 -1.37 38.68
CA GLY A 271 -10.20 -1.70 39.10
C GLY A 271 -9.56 -2.87 38.35
N TRP A 272 -10.33 -3.82 37.80
CA TRP A 272 -9.82 -4.92 37.00
C TRP A 272 -9.83 -4.64 35.49
N TYR A 273 -10.76 -3.81 35.00
CA TYR A 273 -10.87 -3.40 33.60
C TYR A 273 -10.35 -1.98 33.44
N ARG A 274 -9.43 -1.77 32.51
CA ARG A 274 -8.77 -0.46 32.33
C ARG A 274 -8.78 -0.05 30.85
N ASP A 275 -9.35 1.09 30.57
CA ASP A 275 -9.21 1.77 29.29
C ASP A 275 -7.83 2.42 29.20
N VAL A 276 -7.01 1.97 28.23
CA VAL A 276 -5.66 2.49 28.00
C VAL A 276 -5.68 3.77 27.18
N GLY A 277 -6.63 3.91 26.25
CA GLY A 277 -6.75 5.05 25.36
C GLY A 277 -5.62 5.17 24.33
N GLN A 278 -4.94 4.07 24.00
CA GLN A 278 -3.73 4.04 23.19
C GLN A 278 -3.82 3.01 22.06
N GLY A 279 -2.89 3.09 21.06
CA GLY A 279 -2.74 2.08 20.03
C GLY A 279 -2.34 0.70 20.56
N MET A 280 -2.50 -0.35 19.73
CA MET A 280 -2.35 -1.74 20.17
C MET A 280 -0.96 -2.05 20.76
N GLY A 281 0.11 -1.49 20.19
CA GLY A 281 1.46 -1.69 20.72
C GLY A 281 1.64 -1.16 22.15
N ALA A 282 1.13 0.04 22.42
CA ALA A 282 1.14 0.62 23.78
C ALA A 282 0.25 -0.19 24.72
N THR A 283 -0.92 -0.64 24.26
CA THR A 283 -1.83 -1.49 25.05
C THR A 283 -1.17 -2.81 25.47
N LEU A 284 -0.45 -3.47 24.56
CA LEU A 284 0.31 -4.69 24.86
C LEU A 284 1.40 -4.46 25.91
N ASN A 285 2.13 -3.34 25.83
CA ASN A 285 3.14 -2.98 26.82
C ASN A 285 2.52 -2.76 28.21
N ILE A 286 1.40 -2.02 28.27
CA ILE A 286 0.67 -1.77 29.52
C ILE A 286 0.08 -3.08 30.07
N ALA A 287 -0.49 -3.93 29.22
CA ALA A 287 -0.99 -5.24 29.64
C ALA A 287 0.11 -6.09 30.29
N ARG A 288 1.34 -6.05 29.74
CA ARG A 288 2.50 -6.71 30.32
C ARG A 288 2.85 -6.15 31.71
N GLU A 289 2.94 -4.83 31.85
CA GLU A 289 3.28 -4.17 33.11
C GLU A 289 2.24 -4.45 34.21
N LEU A 290 0.96 -4.55 33.81
CA LEU A 290 -0.15 -4.81 34.72
C LEU A 290 -0.40 -6.30 34.98
N ASN A 291 0.32 -7.21 34.32
CA ASN A 291 -0.02 -8.63 34.26
C ASN A 291 -1.50 -8.84 33.86
N ALA A 292 -1.94 -8.12 32.84
CA ALA A 292 -3.32 -8.07 32.40
C ALA A 292 -3.55 -8.90 31.14
N TYR A 293 -4.78 -9.34 30.95
CA TYR A 293 -5.26 -9.87 29.68
C TYR A 293 -5.58 -8.72 28.70
N THR A 294 -5.50 -8.98 27.41
CA THR A 294 -5.94 -8.03 26.39
C THR A 294 -6.31 -8.75 25.09
N LEU A 295 -7.19 -8.13 24.30
CA LEU A 295 -7.51 -8.55 22.94
C LEU A 295 -6.58 -7.85 21.95
N THR A 296 -5.99 -8.60 21.02
CA THR A 296 -5.14 -8.06 19.94
C THR A 296 -5.35 -8.85 18.67
N ASP A 297 -5.04 -8.28 17.50
CA ASP A 297 -4.90 -9.07 16.29
C ASP A 297 -3.59 -9.87 16.31
N ARG A 298 -3.60 -11.07 15.70
CA ARG A 298 -2.46 -11.99 15.71
C ARG A 298 -1.22 -11.36 15.08
N ALA A 299 -1.36 -10.61 13.99
CA ALA A 299 -0.22 -10.03 13.29
C ALA A 299 0.49 -8.99 14.16
N THR A 300 -0.27 -8.10 14.82
CA THR A 300 0.30 -7.13 15.78
C THR A 300 0.97 -7.84 16.94
N TRP A 301 0.34 -8.87 17.49
CA TRP A 301 0.93 -9.70 18.56
C TRP A 301 2.28 -10.29 18.15
N LEU A 302 2.37 -10.94 16.99
CA LEU A 302 3.60 -11.61 16.53
C LEU A 302 4.70 -10.61 16.16
N ASN A 303 4.33 -9.45 15.60
CA ASN A 303 5.28 -8.40 15.23
C ASN A 303 5.88 -7.70 16.48
N LEU A 304 5.10 -7.55 17.54
CA LEU A 304 5.50 -6.85 18.76
C LEU A 304 5.90 -7.80 19.90
N LYS A 305 6.06 -9.09 19.61
CA LYS A 305 6.44 -10.12 20.60
C LYS A 305 7.87 -9.91 21.09
N ASN A 306 8.10 -8.85 21.84
CA ASN A 306 9.41 -8.48 22.40
C ASN A 306 9.56 -8.80 23.91
N GLY A 307 8.79 -9.74 24.48
CA GLY A 307 8.89 -10.05 25.89
C GLY A 307 8.20 -11.36 26.27
N GLN A 308 8.79 -12.08 27.22
CA GLN A 308 8.37 -13.42 27.64
C GLN A 308 7.22 -13.43 28.66
N ASP A 309 6.65 -12.25 29.01
CA ASP A 309 5.72 -12.13 30.13
C ASP A 309 4.25 -12.30 29.78
N LEU A 310 3.89 -12.10 28.49
CA LEU A 310 2.57 -12.41 27.97
C LEU A 310 2.62 -13.62 27.05
N GLU A 311 1.57 -14.41 27.07
CA GLU A 311 1.39 -15.59 26.22
C GLU A 311 0.06 -15.54 25.47
N LEU A 312 -0.01 -16.20 24.33
CA LEU A 312 -1.23 -16.40 23.59
C LEU A 312 -2.05 -17.48 24.32
N LEU A 313 -3.24 -17.13 24.76
CA LEU A 313 -4.08 -17.98 25.61
C LEU A 313 -5.35 -18.48 24.88
N ILE A 314 -5.99 -17.62 24.05
CA ILE A 314 -7.17 -17.97 23.29
C ILE A 314 -6.95 -17.63 21.81
N GLU A 315 -7.24 -18.59 20.95
CA GLU A 315 -7.18 -18.51 19.50
C GLU A 315 -8.18 -19.46 18.83
N VAL A 316 -8.33 -19.38 17.51
CA VAL A 316 -9.12 -20.33 16.69
C VAL A 316 -10.59 -20.39 17.12
N ASP A 317 -11.17 -19.22 17.44
CA ASP A 317 -12.59 -19.09 17.73
C ASP A 317 -13.27 -18.34 16.57
N PRO A 318 -14.43 -18.81 16.06
CA PRO A 318 -15.20 -18.10 15.03
C PRO A 318 -15.56 -16.65 15.40
N ASP A 319 -15.75 -16.35 16.69
CA ASP A 319 -16.00 -15.00 17.17
C ASP A 319 -14.79 -14.08 17.09
N LEU A 320 -13.59 -14.61 16.86
CA LEU A 320 -12.34 -13.86 16.72
C LEU A 320 -11.97 -13.56 15.27
N PHE A 321 -12.83 -13.91 14.30
CA PHE A 321 -12.61 -13.62 12.88
C PHE A 321 -12.54 -12.11 12.62
N ASN A 322 -11.50 -11.69 11.89
CA ASN A 322 -11.17 -10.28 11.64
C ASN A 322 -11.04 -10.00 10.13
N PRO A 323 -12.15 -9.75 9.42
CA PRO A 323 -12.12 -9.42 8.00
C PRO A 323 -11.68 -7.98 7.77
N TYR A 324 -10.92 -7.76 6.71
CA TYR A 324 -10.48 -6.45 6.22
C TYR A 324 -11.21 -6.08 4.94
N GLY A 325 -11.74 -4.86 4.92
CA GLY A 325 -12.40 -4.27 3.76
C GLY A 325 -11.63 -3.09 3.19
N SER A 326 -11.62 -2.98 1.87
CA SER A 326 -11.22 -1.77 1.17
C SER A 326 -12.46 -1.04 0.66
N ILE A 327 -12.48 0.30 0.79
CA ILE A 327 -13.60 1.16 0.41
C ILE A 327 -13.05 2.38 -0.31
N LEU A 328 -13.62 2.73 -1.46
CA LEU A 328 -13.34 3.99 -2.13
C LEU A 328 -14.18 5.12 -1.54
N VAL A 329 -13.58 6.28 -1.33
CA VAL A 329 -14.34 7.48 -0.96
C VAL A 329 -15.12 7.96 -2.16
N ASN A 330 -16.41 8.29 -1.96
CA ASN A 330 -17.32 8.63 -3.06
C ASN A 330 -16.99 9.98 -3.69
N PRO A 331 -16.55 10.04 -4.95
CA PRO A 331 -16.19 11.29 -5.62
C PRO A 331 -17.39 12.22 -5.85
N ALA A 332 -18.62 11.70 -5.88
CA ALA A 332 -19.83 12.51 -5.99
C ALA A 332 -20.12 13.31 -4.71
N ARG A 333 -19.57 12.90 -3.57
CA ARG A 333 -19.68 13.59 -2.28
C ARG A 333 -18.41 14.32 -1.92
N GLN A 334 -17.26 13.86 -2.39
CA GLN A 334 -15.93 14.40 -2.10
C GLN A 334 -15.17 14.61 -3.43
N PRO A 335 -15.39 15.71 -4.15
CA PRO A 335 -14.88 15.89 -5.52
C PRO A 335 -13.35 16.02 -5.61
N ASN A 336 -12.67 16.26 -4.49
CA ASN A 336 -11.21 16.44 -4.45
C ASN A 336 -10.43 15.14 -4.23
N VAL A 337 -11.12 13.98 -4.05
CA VAL A 337 -10.44 12.71 -3.89
C VAL A 337 -9.84 12.23 -5.21
N LYS A 338 -8.69 11.61 -5.14
CA LYS A 338 -7.97 11.04 -6.29
C LYS A 338 -8.57 9.68 -6.65
N PHE A 339 -9.83 9.70 -7.06
CA PHE A 339 -10.63 8.49 -7.28
C PHE A 339 -10.00 7.53 -8.29
N GLY A 340 -9.39 8.05 -9.36
CA GLY A 340 -8.75 7.22 -10.39
C GLY A 340 -7.58 6.40 -9.82
N GLU A 341 -6.68 7.04 -9.11
CA GLU A 341 -5.53 6.41 -8.46
C GLU A 341 -5.96 5.49 -7.33
N ALA A 342 -6.93 5.92 -6.53
CA ALA A 342 -7.51 5.11 -5.45
C ALA A 342 -8.18 3.84 -5.97
N LYS A 343 -8.84 3.90 -7.13
CA LYS A 343 -9.43 2.74 -7.79
C LYS A 343 -8.37 1.73 -8.22
N ILE A 344 -7.23 2.19 -8.74
CA ILE A 344 -6.11 1.30 -9.12
C ILE A 344 -5.58 0.54 -7.88
N TRP A 345 -5.41 1.22 -6.74
CA TRP A 345 -5.05 0.58 -5.47
C TRP A 345 -6.10 -0.44 -5.01
N HIS A 346 -7.34 -0.03 -5.00
CA HIS A 346 -8.47 -0.82 -4.56
C HIS A 346 -8.66 -2.10 -5.40
N GLU A 347 -8.54 -1.98 -6.72
CA GLU A 347 -8.59 -3.12 -7.64
C GLU A 347 -7.37 -4.02 -7.45
N TRP A 348 -6.17 -3.46 -7.34
CA TRP A 348 -4.94 -4.23 -7.16
C TRP A 348 -5.01 -5.14 -5.94
N LEU A 349 -5.53 -4.66 -4.80
CA LEU A 349 -5.66 -5.47 -3.58
C LEU A 349 -6.44 -6.77 -3.78
N THR A 350 -7.39 -6.80 -4.72
CA THR A 350 -8.26 -7.95 -5.00
C THR A 350 -7.87 -8.74 -6.25
N THR A 351 -6.81 -8.31 -6.95
CA THR A 351 -6.24 -9.05 -8.09
C THR A 351 -5.22 -10.09 -7.63
N LYS A 352 -4.89 -11.05 -8.51
CA LYS A 352 -3.89 -12.08 -8.21
C LYS A 352 -2.54 -11.50 -7.75
N PRO A 353 -1.97 -10.44 -8.36
CA PRO A 353 -0.73 -9.83 -7.86
C PRO A 353 -0.85 -9.27 -6.44
N GLY A 354 -1.93 -8.56 -6.14
CA GLY A 354 -2.15 -7.98 -4.81
C GLY A 354 -2.40 -9.05 -3.73
N LEU A 355 -3.23 -10.04 -4.04
CA LEU A 355 -3.46 -11.18 -3.14
C LEU A 355 -2.15 -11.94 -2.87
N ASN A 356 -1.34 -12.22 -3.91
CA ASN A 356 -0.04 -12.86 -3.72
C ASN A 356 0.90 -12.01 -2.86
N ALA A 357 0.89 -10.68 -3.01
CA ALA A 357 1.67 -9.78 -2.17
C ALA A 357 1.24 -9.88 -0.70
N ILE A 358 -0.06 -9.89 -0.43
CA ILE A 358 -0.60 -10.05 0.93
C ILE A 358 -0.22 -11.42 1.51
N LEU A 359 -0.45 -12.50 0.75
CA LEU A 359 -0.20 -13.87 1.19
C LEU A 359 1.29 -14.23 1.31
N SER A 360 2.17 -13.45 0.67
CA SER A 360 3.63 -13.62 0.82
C SER A 360 4.18 -13.01 2.10
N TYR A 361 3.38 -12.17 2.80
CA TYR A 361 3.79 -11.59 4.05
C TYR A 361 3.79 -12.63 5.18
N ARG A 362 4.93 -12.81 5.83
CA ARG A 362 5.13 -13.78 6.90
C ARG A 362 5.90 -13.13 8.05
N ILE A 363 5.57 -13.52 9.26
CA ILE A 363 6.37 -13.22 10.45
C ILE A 363 6.84 -14.57 11.01
N ASN A 364 8.15 -14.74 11.19
CA ASN A 364 8.76 -15.99 11.66
C ASN A 364 8.37 -17.23 10.82
N GLY A 365 8.07 -17.05 9.54
CA GLY A 365 7.65 -18.12 8.63
C GLY A 365 6.14 -18.41 8.64
N GLU A 366 5.37 -17.82 9.53
CA GLU A 366 3.92 -18.02 9.65
C GLU A 366 3.12 -17.09 8.71
N GLU A 367 2.08 -17.62 8.10
CA GLU A 367 1.06 -16.85 7.35
C GLU A 367 0.15 -16.14 8.35
N LEU A 368 -0.10 -14.85 8.09
CA LEU A 368 -0.86 -14.00 9.01
C LEU A 368 -2.14 -13.45 8.42
N PHE A 369 -2.19 -13.38 7.10
CA PHE A 369 -3.33 -12.89 6.36
C PHE A 369 -3.73 -13.92 5.33
N PHE A 370 -5.04 -14.11 5.17
CA PHE A 370 -5.64 -15.12 4.31
C PHE A 370 -6.58 -14.46 3.30
N PRO A 371 -6.80 -15.06 2.11
CA PRO A 371 -7.69 -14.51 1.11
C PRO A 371 -9.14 -14.53 1.60
N PRO A 372 -10.02 -13.67 1.08
CA PRO A 372 -11.44 -13.72 1.39
C PRO A 372 -12.03 -15.10 1.04
N CYS A 373 -13.03 -15.54 1.82
CA CYS A 373 -13.72 -16.81 1.58
C CYS A 373 -14.27 -16.84 0.14
N GLY A 374 -13.88 -17.86 -0.65
CA GLY A 374 -14.30 -18.05 -2.04
C GLY A 374 -13.34 -17.50 -3.12
N GLN A 375 -12.17 -16.97 -2.74
CA GLN A 375 -11.14 -16.53 -3.69
C GLN A 375 -9.81 -17.30 -3.53
N ALA A 376 -9.83 -18.45 -2.87
CA ALA A 376 -8.67 -19.35 -2.72
C ALA A 376 -8.47 -20.23 -3.94
#